data_e0e2dc464c39d4d73367b0b6ffbd19ae
#
_entry.id   e0e2dc464c39d4d73367b0b6ffbd19ae
#
_cell.length_a   1.000
_cell.length_b   1.000
_cell.length_c   1.000
_cell.angle_alpha   90.00
_cell.angle_beta   90.00
_cell.angle_gamma   90.00
#
_symmetry.space_group_name_H-M   'P 1'
#
loop_
_entity.id
_entity.type
_entity.pdbx_description
1 polymer ?
#
loop_
_entity_poly.entity_id
_entity_poly.type
_entity_poly.pdbx_seq_one_letter_code
_entity_poly.pdbx_strand_id
1 'polypeptide(L)'
;PHLKNSLDGSELNVPEQLDFTKYDSNAAGSKKSFNDYQVGELIDHIDGNTICEADHLFATRLWQNNSKVHFDINAREDKKRLIYGGHIISLVRALSFNGLENAQLIVGINGGTHANPVFAEDTIYCWSEVLDKIDLNVRNIAALRLRSVGTKEKNHTMRLKSDDGKYLPTIVLDFDYWVLVPREL
;
A
#
# COMPACT_ATOMS: atom_id res chain seq x y z
N PRO A 1 9.59 -4.61 -5.94
CA PRO A 1 11.03 -4.94 -5.90
C PRO A 1 11.23 -6.44 -5.81
N HIS A 2 12.22 -6.99 -6.53
CA HIS A 2 12.64 -8.38 -6.30
C HIS A 2 13.49 -8.40 -5.04
N LEU A 3 12.86 -8.69 -3.91
CA LEU A 3 13.57 -8.78 -2.64
C LEU A 3 14.16 -10.19 -2.51
N LYS A 4 15.46 -10.26 -2.34
CA LYS A 4 16.17 -11.53 -2.12
C LYS A 4 15.84 -12.16 -0.77
N ASN A 5 15.40 -11.33 0.21
CA ASN A 5 15.07 -11.75 1.57
C ASN A 5 13.71 -11.13 1.92
N SER A 6 12.62 -11.83 1.64
CA SER A 6 11.30 -11.50 2.16
C SER A 6 11.07 -12.22 3.48
N LEU A 7 10.26 -11.62 4.35
CA LEU A 7 9.77 -12.31 5.54
C LEU A 7 9.00 -13.57 5.12
N ASP A 8 9.33 -14.68 5.74
CA ASP A 8 8.50 -15.88 5.65
C ASP A 8 7.19 -15.64 6.41
N GLY A 9 6.06 -16.06 5.81
CA GLY A 9 4.75 -15.88 6.44
C GLY A 9 4.64 -16.60 7.80
N SER A 10 5.42 -17.66 8.03
CA SER A 10 5.47 -18.37 9.30
C SER A 10 6.19 -17.61 10.42
N GLU A 11 6.96 -16.58 10.08
CA GLU A 11 7.71 -15.73 11.03
C GLU A 11 6.95 -14.45 11.42
N LEU A 12 5.71 -14.27 10.90
CA LEU A 12 4.91 -13.08 11.19
C LEU A 12 4.50 -13.04 12.65
N ASN A 13 4.72 -11.91 13.29
CA ASN A 13 4.32 -11.68 14.66
C ASN A 13 2.89 -11.13 14.73
N VAL A 14 1.98 -11.93 15.28
CA VAL A 14 0.59 -11.53 15.52
C VAL A 14 0.48 -10.94 16.93
N PRO A 15 0.00 -9.70 17.10
CA PRO A 15 -0.22 -9.12 18.42
C PRO A 15 -1.12 -10.02 19.28
N GLU A 16 -0.73 -10.24 20.53
CA GLU A 16 -1.44 -11.17 21.45
C GLU A 16 -2.90 -10.78 21.67
N GLN A 17 -3.20 -9.48 21.67
CA GLN A 17 -4.54 -8.94 21.90
C GLN A 17 -5.43 -8.99 20.65
N LEU A 18 -4.86 -9.27 19.46
CA LEU A 18 -5.63 -9.31 18.23
C LEU A 18 -6.36 -10.64 18.11
N ASP A 19 -7.68 -10.55 17.91
CA ASP A 19 -8.57 -11.70 17.80
C ASP A 19 -9.69 -11.41 16.79
N PHE A 20 -9.80 -12.23 15.75
CA PHE A 20 -10.83 -12.12 14.70
C PHE A 20 -11.95 -13.17 14.85
N THR A 21 -12.01 -13.92 15.96
CA THR A 21 -13.10 -14.92 16.17
C THR A 21 -14.50 -14.28 16.24
N LYS A 22 -14.56 -12.99 16.56
CA LYS A 22 -15.80 -12.19 16.60
C LYS A 22 -15.79 -11.05 15.60
N TYR A 23 -15.04 -11.19 14.51
CA TYR A 23 -14.95 -10.16 13.48
C TYR A 23 -16.32 -9.94 12.81
N ASP A 24 -16.75 -8.69 12.73
CA ASP A 24 -18.01 -8.31 12.07
C ASP A 24 -17.73 -7.79 10.65
N SER A 25 -17.86 -8.68 9.68
CA SER A 25 -17.68 -8.34 8.25
C SER A 25 -18.71 -7.36 7.74
N ASN A 26 -19.89 -7.24 8.38
CA ASN A 26 -20.91 -6.28 7.96
C ASN A 26 -20.43 -4.84 8.26
N ALA A 27 -19.68 -4.64 9.34
CA ALA A 27 -19.12 -3.34 9.68
C ALA A 27 -18.08 -2.88 8.64
N ALA A 28 -17.34 -3.80 8.04
CA ALA A 28 -16.40 -3.50 6.96
C ALA A 28 -17.05 -3.35 5.57
N GLY A 29 -18.31 -3.79 5.43
CA GLY A 29 -19.05 -3.72 4.17
C GLY A 29 -18.61 -4.75 3.12
N SER A 30 -17.79 -5.71 3.48
CA SER A 30 -17.28 -6.76 2.58
C SER A 30 -17.37 -8.13 3.20
N LYS A 31 -17.67 -9.14 2.38
CA LYS A 31 -17.69 -10.55 2.74
C LYS A 31 -16.45 -11.31 2.30
N LYS A 32 -15.45 -10.63 1.74
CA LYS A 32 -14.18 -11.26 1.35
C LYS A 32 -13.35 -11.61 2.60
N SER A 33 -12.97 -12.87 2.71
CA SER A 33 -12.05 -13.41 3.73
C SER A 33 -10.76 -13.93 3.07
N PHE A 34 -9.85 -14.46 3.88
CA PHE A 34 -8.63 -15.10 3.39
C PHE A 34 -8.88 -16.13 2.27
N ASN A 35 -9.99 -16.91 2.38
CA ASN A 35 -10.28 -17.97 1.43
C ASN A 35 -10.66 -17.46 0.04
N ASP A 36 -11.15 -16.23 -0.05
CA ASP A 36 -11.61 -15.64 -1.33
C ASP A 36 -10.49 -15.04 -2.18
N TYR A 37 -9.30 -14.87 -1.62
CA TYR A 37 -8.14 -14.37 -2.35
C TYR A 37 -7.32 -15.49 -2.96
N GLN A 38 -6.76 -15.28 -4.16
CA GLN A 38 -5.90 -16.21 -4.85
C GLN A 38 -4.50 -15.62 -5.07
N VAL A 39 -3.46 -16.43 -4.93
CA VAL A 39 -2.09 -16.01 -5.28
C VAL A 39 -2.03 -15.72 -6.78
N GLY A 40 -1.47 -14.58 -7.14
CA GLY A 40 -1.46 -14.04 -8.50
C GLY A 40 -2.69 -13.21 -8.86
N GLU A 41 -3.70 -13.09 -7.97
CA GLU A 41 -4.86 -12.22 -8.19
C GLU A 41 -4.40 -10.76 -8.27
N LEU A 42 -4.89 -10.06 -9.30
CA LEU A 42 -4.71 -8.62 -9.48
C LEU A 42 -6.00 -7.90 -9.10
N ILE A 43 -5.89 -6.93 -8.20
CA ILE A 43 -7.03 -6.17 -7.66
C ILE A 43 -6.85 -4.71 -8.07
N ASP A 44 -7.72 -4.21 -8.94
CA ASP A 44 -7.82 -2.78 -9.26
C ASP A 44 -8.68 -2.10 -8.19
N HIS A 45 -8.13 -1.09 -7.53
CA HIS A 45 -8.83 -0.36 -6.47
C HIS A 45 -9.70 0.78 -6.98
N ILE A 46 -9.77 0.98 -8.29
CA ILE A 46 -10.71 1.83 -9.05
C ILE A 46 -10.58 3.32 -8.78
N ASP A 47 -10.62 3.73 -7.51
CA ASP A 47 -10.65 5.14 -7.11
C ASP A 47 -9.26 5.78 -7.21
N GLY A 48 -9.28 7.09 -7.45
CA GLY A 48 -8.09 7.92 -7.41
C GLY A 48 -8.23 9.03 -6.40
N ASN A 49 -7.10 9.50 -5.87
CA ASN A 49 -7.06 10.65 -4.99
C ASN A 49 -6.06 11.69 -5.51
N THR A 50 -6.55 12.93 -5.73
CA THR A 50 -5.71 14.06 -6.09
C THR A 50 -5.10 14.66 -4.83
N ILE A 51 -3.77 14.76 -4.81
CA ILE A 51 -3.04 15.21 -3.63
C ILE A 51 -3.21 16.71 -3.43
N CYS A 52 -3.74 17.09 -2.28
CA CYS A 52 -3.76 18.47 -1.80
C CYS A 52 -2.43 18.80 -1.10
N GLU A 53 -1.86 19.96 -1.40
CA GLU A 53 -0.62 20.39 -0.77
C GLU A 53 -0.75 20.58 0.74
N ALA A 54 -1.91 21.02 1.22
CA ALA A 54 -2.16 21.21 2.64
C ALA A 54 -2.10 19.88 3.41
N ASP A 55 -2.69 18.81 2.85
CA ASP A 55 -2.68 17.47 3.46
C ASP A 55 -1.26 16.92 3.55
N HIS A 56 -0.50 17.07 2.47
CA HIS A 56 0.89 16.67 2.44
C HIS A 56 1.75 17.43 3.48
N LEU A 57 1.60 18.74 3.59
CA LEU A 57 2.34 19.54 4.58
C LEU A 57 1.95 19.16 6.01
N PHE A 58 0.67 18.90 6.26
CA PHE A 58 0.19 18.42 7.55
C PHE A 58 0.82 17.07 7.91
N ALA A 59 0.78 16.10 7.01
CA ALA A 59 1.40 14.80 7.18
C ALA A 59 2.92 14.91 7.45
N THR A 60 3.61 15.76 6.69
CA THR A 60 5.06 16.00 6.85
C THR A 60 5.40 16.47 8.26
N ARG A 61 4.60 17.36 8.85
CA ARG A 61 4.79 17.87 10.20
C ARG A 61 4.40 16.87 11.28
N LEU A 62 3.27 16.17 11.09
CA LEU A 62 2.75 15.21 12.04
C LEU A 62 3.74 14.06 12.27
N TRP A 63 4.39 13.58 11.22
CA TRP A 63 5.39 12.51 11.30
C TRP A 63 6.84 13.02 11.41
N GLN A 64 7.02 14.30 11.72
CA GLN A 64 8.32 14.91 11.98
C GLN A 64 9.37 14.66 10.88
N ASN A 65 8.92 14.65 9.62
CA ASN A 65 9.86 14.58 8.51
C ASN A 65 10.70 15.86 8.44
N ASN A 66 12.02 15.72 8.51
CA ASN A 66 12.96 16.83 8.54
C ASN A 66 13.67 17.08 7.20
N SER A 67 13.31 16.37 6.16
CA SER A 67 13.88 16.61 4.83
C SER A 67 13.23 17.83 4.17
N LYS A 68 14.02 18.90 3.98
CA LYS A 68 13.55 20.20 3.52
C LYS A 68 12.79 20.17 2.19
N VAL A 69 13.12 19.24 1.30
CA VAL A 69 12.48 19.13 -0.03
C VAL A 69 10.96 18.88 0.06
N HIS A 70 10.48 18.43 1.22
CA HIS A 70 9.07 18.15 1.45
C HIS A 70 8.27 19.33 2.00
N PHE A 71 8.91 20.36 2.55
CA PHE A 71 8.18 21.48 3.18
C PHE A 71 8.72 22.88 2.85
N ASP A 72 9.97 23.00 2.42
CA ASP A 72 10.56 24.30 2.05
C ASP A 72 10.61 24.43 0.53
N ILE A 73 9.81 25.35 0.00
CA ILE A 73 9.74 25.62 -1.45
C ILE A 73 11.09 26.07 -2.02
N ASN A 74 11.98 26.63 -1.19
CA ASN A 74 13.30 27.11 -1.61
C ASN A 74 14.36 26.00 -1.60
N ALA A 75 14.05 24.81 -1.11
CA ALA A 75 14.97 23.67 -1.09
C ALA A 75 15.23 23.05 -2.47
N ARG A 76 14.44 23.44 -3.48
CA ARG A 76 14.55 22.96 -4.87
C ARG A 76 14.56 24.11 -5.85
N GLU A 77 15.27 23.95 -6.96
CA GLU A 77 15.35 24.95 -8.03
C GLU A 77 13.99 25.19 -8.70
N ASP A 78 13.20 24.13 -8.90
CA ASP A 78 11.88 24.18 -9.53
C ASP A 78 10.78 24.80 -8.63
N LYS A 79 11.13 25.21 -7.41
CA LYS A 79 10.21 25.79 -6.43
C LYS A 79 8.96 24.93 -6.15
N LYS A 80 9.08 23.61 -6.25
CA LYS A 80 8.02 22.66 -5.95
C LYS A 80 8.39 21.82 -4.71
N ARG A 81 7.42 21.53 -3.86
CA ARG A 81 7.61 20.60 -2.76
C ARG A 81 7.37 19.17 -3.25
N LEU A 82 8.36 18.31 -3.05
CA LEU A 82 8.23 16.88 -3.34
C LEU A 82 7.32 16.26 -2.27
N ILE A 83 6.32 15.50 -2.69
CA ILE A 83 5.42 14.81 -1.76
C ILE A 83 6.21 13.79 -0.92
N TYR A 84 5.97 13.79 0.38
CA TYR A 84 6.60 12.86 1.32
C TYR A 84 6.23 11.41 1.01
N GLY A 85 7.21 10.53 0.93
CA GLY A 85 6.99 9.11 0.57
C GLY A 85 6.04 8.37 1.51
N GLY A 86 6.08 8.66 2.82
CA GLY A 86 5.14 8.08 3.78
C GLY A 86 3.68 8.50 3.53
N HIS A 87 3.45 9.71 3.00
CA HIS A 87 2.11 10.13 2.57
C HIS A 87 1.62 9.28 1.39
N ILE A 88 2.49 8.98 0.42
CA ILE A 88 2.15 8.12 -0.73
C ILE A 88 1.85 6.68 -0.29
N ILE A 89 2.63 6.11 0.64
CA ILE A 89 2.35 4.78 1.21
C ILE A 89 0.97 4.77 1.87
N SER A 90 0.68 5.76 2.70
CA SER A 90 -0.62 5.87 3.39
C SER A 90 -1.77 6.03 2.42
N LEU A 91 -1.60 6.85 1.37
CA LEU A 91 -2.62 7.08 0.35
C LEU A 91 -2.92 5.81 -0.46
N VAL A 92 -1.88 5.12 -0.93
CA VAL A 92 -2.02 3.85 -1.65
C VAL A 92 -2.69 2.80 -0.78
N ARG A 93 -2.34 2.73 0.53
CA ARG A 93 -3.01 1.81 1.46
C ARG A 93 -4.47 2.20 1.69
N ALA A 94 -4.80 3.49 1.77
CA ALA A 94 -6.19 3.96 1.91
C ALA A 94 -7.03 3.62 0.67
N LEU A 95 -6.50 3.86 -0.54
CA LEU A 95 -7.17 3.52 -1.80
C LEU A 95 -7.41 2.02 -1.92
N SER A 96 -6.51 1.19 -1.39
CA SER A 96 -6.63 -0.27 -1.42
C SER A 96 -7.80 -0.81 -0.57
N PHE A 97 -8.50 0.03 0.17
CA PHE A 97 -9.73 -0.36 0.87
C PHE A 97 -10.74 -1.01 -0.09
N ASN A 98 -10.91 -0.47 -1.29
CA ASN A 98 -11.74 -1.08 -2.32
C ASN A 98 -11.12 -2.41 -2.79
N GLY A 99 -11.69 -3.53 -2.35
CA GLY A 99 -11.24 -4.89 -2.67
C GLY A 99 -10.37 -5.54 -1.58
N LEU A 100 -9.91 -4.76 -0.59
CA LEU A 100 -9.14 -5.24 0.58
C LEU A 100 -9.74 -4.71 1.90
N GLU A 101 -11.05 -4.60 1.97
CA GLU A 101 -11.79 -3.98 3.09
C GLU A 101 -11.51 -4.66 4.44
N ASN A 102 -11.31 -5.99 4.41
CA ASN A 102 -11.02 -6.79 5.59
C ASN A 102 -9.51 -6.96 5.88
N ALA A 103 -8.64 -6.30 5.10
CA ALA A 103 -7.21 -6.25 5.37
C ALA A 103 -6.92 -5.21 6.47
N GLN A 104 -6.57 -5.67 7.67
CA GLN A 104 -6.57 -4.83 8.88
C GLN A 104 -5.19 -4.24 9.20
N LEU A 105 -4.26 -5.04 9.67
CA LEU A 105 -2.99 -4.61 10.23
C LEU A 105 -1.81 -5.07 9.38
N ILE A 106 -0.94 -4.13 8.98
CA ILE A 106 0.36 -4.47 8.38
C ILE A 106 1.26 -5.03 9.50
N VAL A 107 1.75 -6.25 9.30
CA VAL A 107 2.61 -6.97 10.28
C VAL A 107 4.00 -7.25 9.77
N GLY A 108 4.27 -6.95 8.50
CA GLY A 108 5.60 -7.08 7.94
C GLY A 108 5.75 -6.23 6.69
N ILE A 109 6.86 -5.52 6.58
CA ILE A 109 7.23 -4.76 5.37
C ILE A 109 8.47 -5.41 4.79
N ASN A 110 8.34 -5.97 3.59
CA ASN A 110 9.47 -6.54 2.88
C ASN A 110 10.31 -5.46 2.20
N GLY A 111 9.67 -4.43 1.70
CA GLY A 111 10.35 -3.30 1.11
C GLY A 111 9.44 -2.44 0.23
N GLY A 112 10.03 -1.37 -0.29
CA GLY A 112 9.33 -0.46 -1.18
C GLY A 112 10.27 0.40 -1.99
N THR A 113 9.80 0.85 -3.13
CA THR A 113 10.50 1.80 -4.00
C THR A 113 9.58 2.96 -4.34
N HIS A 114 9.98 4.17 -3.97
CA HIS A 114 9.42 5.40 -4.54
C HIS A 114 10.04 5.59 -5.92
N ALA A 115 9.32 5.16 -6.97
CA ALA A 115 9.88 5.00 -8.31
C ALA A 115 10.05 6.34 -9.04
N ASN A 116 9.06 7.23 -8.91
CA ASN A 116 9.07 8.55 -9.54
C ASN A 116 8.54 9.62 -8.57
N PRO A 117 8.95 10.88 -8.76
CA PRO A 117 8.51 11.99 -7.91
C PRO A 117 7.01 12.26 -8.05
N VAL A 118 6.40 12.67 -6.95
CA VAL A 118 5.00 13.09 -6.87
C VAL A 118 4.93 14.52 -6.34
N PHE A 119 4.01 15.30 -6.88
CA PHE A 119 3.76 16.69 -6.51
C PHE A 119 2.28 16.91 -6.18
N ALA A 120 1.96 18.04 -5.55
CA ALA A 120 0.57 18.46 -5.39
C ALA A 120 -0.13 18.53 -6.76
N GLU A 121 -1.43 18.23 -6.78
CA GLU A 121 -2.26 18.12 -7.99
C GLU A 121 -2.06 16.83 -8.81
N ASP A 122 -1.04 16.01 -8.52
CA ASP A 122 -0.99 14.65 -9.07
C ASP A 122 -2.16 13.82 -8.50
N THR A 123 -2.83 13.08 -9.35
CA THR A 123 -3.84 12.09 -8.93
C THR A 123 -3.20 10.71 -8.88
N ILE A 124 -3.34 10.04 -7.74
CA ILE A 124 -2.79 8.70 -7.53
C ILE A 124 -3.93 7.68 -7.55
N TYR A 125 -3.74 6.64 -8.33
CA TYR A 125 -4.53 5.41 -8.38
C TYR A 125 -3.72 4.27 -7.80
N CYS A 126 -4.38 3.14 -7.49
CA CYS A 126 -3.71 2.01 -6.90
C CYS A 126 -4.27 0.68 -7.44
N TRP A 127 -3.40 -0.30 -7.56
CA TRP A 127 -3.75 -1.70 -7.74
C TRP A 127 -2.85 -2.58 -6.88
N SER A 128 -3.30 -3.80 -6.57
CA SER A 128 -2.52 -4.75 -5.78
C SER A 128 -2.46 -6.12 -6.43
N GLU A 129 -1.39 -6.84 -6.16
CA GLU A 129 -1.19 -8.25 -6.49
C GLU A 129 -1.08 -9.06 -5.20
N VAL A 130 -1.78 -10.17 -5.12
CA VAL A 130 -1.60 -11.14 -4.02
C VAL A 130 -0.38 -12.00 -4.33
N LEU A 131 0.73 -11.75 -3.66
CA LEU A 131 2.00 -12.46 -3.89
C LEU A 131 2.04 -13.81 -3.17
N ASP A 132 1.44 -13.90 -1.98
CA ASP A 132 1.43 -15.08 -1.14
C ASP A 132 0.30 -14.99 -0.10
N LYS A 133 -0.04 -16.10 0.53
CA LYS A 133 -1.05 -16.15 1.59
C LYS A 133 -0.77 -17.30 2.56
N ILE A 134 -1.01 -17.07 3.85
CA ILE A 134 -0.81 -18.08 4.90
C ILE A 134 -1.91 -18.03 5.94
N ASP A 135 -2.41 -19.21 6.33
CA ASP A 135 -3.23 -19.38 7.51
C ASP A 135 -2.33 -19.47 8.75
N LEU A 136 -2.51 -18.55 9.69
CA LEU A 136 -1.70 -18.51 10.90
C LEU A 136 -2.23 -19.45 12.00
N ASN A 137 -3.38 -20.09 11.76
CA ASN A 137 -4.01 -21.05 12.66
C ASN A 137 -4.21 -20.54 14.09
N VAL A 138 -4.42 -19.25 14.27
CA VAL A 138 -4.60 -18.61 15.56
C VAL A 138 -5.72 -17.57 15.51
N ARG A 139 -6.68 -17.65 16.43
CA ARG A 139 -7.72 -16.61 16.65
C ARG A 139 -8.42 -16.10 15.39
N ASN A 140 -8.70 -17.00 14.43
CA ASN A 140 -9.30 -16.70 13.13
C ASN A 140 -8.48 -15.71 12.28
N ILE A 141 -7.16 -15.69 12.44
CA ILE A 141 -6.25 -14.78 11.75
C ILE A 141 -5.48 -15.51 10.66
N ALA A 142 -5.44 -14.91 9.50
CA ALA A 142 -4.59 -15.27 8.37
C ALA A 142 -3.85 -14.04 7.86
N ALA A 143 -2.93 -14.21 6.92
CA ALA A 143 -2.19 -13.12 6.34
C ALA A 143 -2.12 -13.23 4.81
N LEU A 144 -2.13 -12.08 4.15
CA LEU A 144 -1.85 -11.92 2.72
C LEU A 144 -0.55 -11.15 2.56
N ARG A 145 0.32 -11.62 1.66
CA ARG A 145 1.43 -10.83 1.15
C ARG A 145 0.96 -10.10 -0.09
N LEU A 146 1.01 -8.79 -0.04
CA LEU A 146 0.53 -7.92 -1.09
C LEU A 146 1.68 -7.12 -1.69
N ARG A 147 1.61 -6.92 -3.00
CA ARG A 147 2.35 -5.90 -3.71
C ARG A 147 1.36 -4.82 -4.11
N SER A 148 1.40 -3.65 -3.46
CA SER A 148 0.56 -2.52 -3.83
C SER A 148 1.35 -1.51 -4.63
N VAL A 149 0.77 -1.09 -5.75
CA VAL A 149 1.41 -0.20 -6.71
C VAL A 149 0.62 1.09 -6.83
N GLY A 150 1.28 2.21 -6.55
CA GLY A 150 0.74 3.54 -6.80
C GLY A 150 1.10 4.03 -8.21
N THR A 151 0.14 4.56 -8.93
CA THR A 151 0.32 5.08 -10.29
C THR A 151 -0.43 6.39 -10.50
N LYS A 152 0.08 7.25 -11.40
CA LYS A 152 -0.61 8.50 -11.83
C LYS A 152 -1.62 8.28 -12.96
N GLU A 153 -1.74 7.07 -13.48
CA GLU A 153 -2.54 6.76 -14.64
C GLU A 153 -3.81 6.01 -14.27
N LYS A 154 -4.97 6.55 -14.60
CA LYS A 154 -6.27 5.95 -14.29
C LYS A 154 -6.49 4.61 -15.00
N ASN A 155 -6.13 4.54 -16.28
CA ASN A 155 -6.29 3.34 -17.10
C ASN A 155 -4.96 2.60 -17.20
N HIS A 156 -4.40 2.23 -16.05
CA HIS A 156 -3.11 1.55 -15.98
C HIS A 156 -3.19 0.11 -16.51
N THR A 157 -2.11 -0.34 -17.12
CA THR A 157 -1.98 -1.69 -17.69
C THR A 157 -1.53 -2.74 -16.67
N MET A 158 -1.44 -2.40 -15.38
CA MET A 158 -0.83 -3.21 -14.31
C MET A 158 0.62 -3.62 -14.62
N ARG A 159 1.26 -2.91 -15.52
CA ARG A 159 2.67 -3.06 -15.88
C ARG A 159 3.51 -2.03 -15.10
N LEU A 160 4.60 -2.47 -14.51
CA LEU A 160 5.47 -1.64 -13.67
C LEU A 160 6.66 -1.04 -14.41
N LYS A 161 7.21 -1.81 -15.34
CA LYS A 161 8.51 -1.51 -15.96
C LYS A 161 8.44 -1.60 -17.48
N SER A 162 9.23 -0.75 -18.12
CA SER A 162 9.54 -0.83 -19.55
C SER A 162 10.45 -2.02 -19.88
N ASP A 163 10.68 -2.26 -21.16
CA ASP A 163 11.48 -3.41 -21.62
C ASP A 163 12.96 -3.30 -21.20
N ASP A 164 13.46 -2.08 -20.93
CA ASP A 164 14.81 -1.82 -20.40
C ASP A 164 14.90 -2.00 -18.86
N GLY A 165 13.81 -2.47 -18.21
CA GLY A 165 13.76 -2.77 -16.78
C GLY A 165 13.56 -1.57 -15.86
N LYS A 166 13.41 -0.35 -16.38
CA LYS A 166 13.13 0.84 -15.59
C LYS A 166 11.64 0.94 -15.26
N TYR A 167 11.31 1.54 -14.11
CA TYR A 167 9.91 1.85 -13.81
C TYR A 167 9.32 2.79 -14.85
N LEU A 168 8.07 2.52 -15.22
CA LEU A 168 7.32 3.44 -16.08
C LEU A 168 7.19 4.81 -15.38
N PRO A 169 7.19 5.92 -16.13
CA PRO A 169 7.12 7.27 -15.54
C PRO A 169 5.90 7.52 -14.67
N THR A 170 4.82 6.78 -14.89
CA THR A 170 3.56 6.89 -14.16
C THR A 170 3.57 6.14 -12.82
N ILE A 171 4.48 5.17 -12.64
CA ILE A 171 4.59 4.41 -11.39
C ILE A 171 5.29 5.25 -10.33
N VAL A 172 4.65 5.43 -9.18
CA VAL A 172 5.18 6.26 -8.09
C VAL A 172 5.57 5.46 -6.86
N LEU A 173 4.92 4.32 -6.64
CA LEU A 173 5.19 3.42 -5.52
C LEU A 173 5.10 1.97 -5.98
N ASP A 174 6.03 1.15 -5.52
CA ASP A 174 6.00 -0.31 -5.59
C ASP A 174 6.30 -0.83 -4.18
N PHE A 175 5.31 -1.41 -3.48
CA PHE A 175 5.35 -1.68 -2.05
C PHE A 175 4.94 -3.13 -1.75
N ASP A 176 5.82 -3.90 -1.10
CA ASP A 176 5.65 -5.30 -0.74
C ASP A 176 5.55 -5.46 0.78
N TYR A 177 4.43 -5.99 1.26
CA TYR A 177 4.14 -6.10 2.69
C TYR A 177 3.18 -7.26 3.01
N TRP A 178 3.17 -7.66 4.27
CA TRP A 178 2.22 -8.59 4.84
C TRP A 178 1.13 -7.87 5.63
N VAL A 179 -0.13 -8.28 5.45
CA VAL A 179 -1.29 -7.72 6.14
C VAL A 179 -2.17 -8.84 6.70
N LEU A 180 -2.67 -8.64 7.92
CA LEU A 180 -3.60 -9.57 8.55
C LEU A 180 -5.01 -9.41 8.02
N VAL A 181 -5.68 -10.54 7.81
CA VAL A 181 -7.08 -10.65 7.38
C VAL A 181 -7.80 -11.69 8.23
N PRO A 182 -9.15 -11.60 8.41
CA PRO A 182 -9.88 -12.70 8.97
C PRO A 182 -9.81 -13.93 8.05
N ARG A 183 -9.58 -15.09 8.65
CA ARG A 183 -9.53 -16.37 7.92
C ARG A 183 -10.89 -16.72 7.35
N GLU A 184 -11.92 -16.62 8.19
CA GLU A 184 -13.32 -16.86 7.87
C GLU A 184 -14.19 -15.75 8.43
N LEU A 185 -15.36 -15.51 7.81
CA LEU A 185 -16.33 -14.48 8.20
C LEU A 185 -17.64 -15.10 8.67
#